data_b9e910682f7187f3477ec580139ed01f
#
_entry.id   b9e910682f7187f3477ec580139ed01f
#
_cell.length_a   1.000
_cell.length_b   1.000
_cell.length_c   1.000
_cell.angle_alpha   90.00
_cell.angle_beta   90.00
_cell.angle_gamma   90.00
#
_symmetry.space_group_name_H-M   'P 1'
#
loop_
_entity.id
_entity.type
_entity.pdbx_description
1 polymer ?
#
loop_
_entity_poly.entity_id
_entity_poly.type
_entity_poly.pdbx_seq_one_letter_code
_entity_poly.pdbx_strand_id
1 'polypeptide(L)'
;VSEAFQFAALHQLPIIYLVQDNDWGISVTGSEARTTTAFEFIEGFKGIERVTVDGSNFEESFNVMQQTIAAVRKNRKPWLVHAKVPLLGHHTSGVRKETYRSNEDLQKHFSNDPVEKLKNQLLQSGINAEELEKIEEGTKLSVQEAFEKTVASPEPDAATVSEHIFAETAI
;
A
#
# COMPACT_ATOMS: atom_id res chain seq x y z
N VAL A 1 -3.76 -17.15 4.01
CA VAL A 1 -4.42 -16.14 3.15
C VAL A 1 -5.74 -16.69 2.63
N SER A 2 -5.77 -17.90 2.01
CA SER A 2 -6.99 -18.50 1.44
C SER A 2 -8.13 -18.65 2.45
N GLU A 3 -7.82 -19.05 3.67
CA GLU A 3 -8.81 -19.16 4.77
C GLU A 3 -9.43 -17.82 5.12
N ALA A 4 -8.61 -16.75 5.16
CA ALA A 4 -9.10 -15.40 5.41
C ALA A 4 -10.06 -14.92 4.30
N PHE A 5 -9.77 -15.25 3.03
CA PHE A 5 -10.65 -14.94 1.91
C PHE A 5 -11.97 -15.73 1.99
N GLN A 6 -11.92 -17.03 2.28
CA GLN A 6 -13.13 -17.85 2.46
C GLN A 6 -13.98 -17.30 3.60
N PHE A 7 -13.39 -16.99 4.73
CA PHE A 7 -14.10 -16.46 5.88
C PHE A 7 -14.74 -15.11 5.59
N ALA A 8 -14.01 -14.19 4.96
CA ALA A 8 -14.53 -12.87 4.59
C ALA A 8 -15.70 -12.98 3.59
N ALA A 9 -15.58 -13.85 2.59
CA ALA A 9 -16.63 -14.07 1.59
C ALA A 9 -17.89 -14.69 2.22
N LEU A 10 -17.71 -15.72 3.05
CA LEU A 10 -18.81 -16.44 3.73
C LEU A 10 -19.61 -15.52 4.65
N HIS A 11 -18.92 -14.70 5.42
CA HIS A 11 -19.55 -13.80 6.39
C HIS A 11 -19.84 -12.40 5.86
N GLN A 12 -19.59 -12.16 4.56
CA GLN A 12 -19.79 -10.87 3.90
C GLN A 12 -19.16 -9.71 4.69
N LEU A 13 -17.89 -9.89 5.09
CA LEU A 13 -17.19 -8.90 5.87
C LEU A 13 -16.82 -7.68 5.01
N PRO A 14 -17.00 -6.46 5.52
CA PRO A 14 -16.63 -5.24 4.80
C PRO A 14 -15.12 -4.98 4.91
N ILE A 15 -14.33 -5.79 4.23
CA ILE A 15 -12.87 -5.78 4.26
C ILE A 15 -12.34 -5.40 2.86
N ILE A 16 -11.30 -4.57 2.83
CA ILE A 16 -10.50 -4.31 1.63
C ILE A 16 -9.13 -4.96 1.84
N TYR A 17 -8.82 -5.94 0.98
CA TYR A 17 -7.49 -6.51 0.86
C TYR A 17 -6.70 -5.68 -0.15
N LEU A 18 -5.79 -4.85 0.34
CA LEU A 18 -4.89 -4.06 -0.51
C LEU A 18 -3.58 -4.84 -0.72
N VAL A 19 -3.35 -5.23 -1.96
CA VAL A 19 -2.10 -5.89 -2.37
C VAL A 19 -1.25 -4.88 -3.14
N GLN A 20 -0.15 -4.45 -2.56
CA GLN A 20 0.86 -3.60 -3.19
C GLN A 20 1.88 -4.50 -3.89
N ASP A 21 1.59 -4.83 -5.16
CA ASP A 21 2.42 -5.72 -5.97
C ASP A 21 3.54 -4.93 -6.64
N ASN A 22 4.74 -5.07 -6.13
CA ASN A 22 5.95 -4.46 -6.67
C ASN A 22 6.77 -5.40 -7.58
N ASP A 23 6.22 -6.58 -7.88
CA ASP A 23 6.79 -7.64 -8.72
C ASP A 23 8.09 -8.28 -8.20
N TRP A 24 8.49 -8.01 -6.94
CA TRP A 24 9.70 -8.56 -6.36
C TRP A 24 9.44 -9.24 -5.02
N GLY A 25 10.03 -10.43 -4.83
CA GLY A 25 10.12 -11.15 -3.56
C GLY A 25 11.58 -11.26 -3.13
N ILE A 26 12.14 -10.22 -2.50
CA ILE A 26 13.58 -10.06 -2.21
C ILE A 26 14.36 -9.99 -3.52
N SER A 27 14.97 -11.11 -3.96
CA SER A 27 15.80 -11.22 -5.16
C SER A 27 15.15 -12.04 -6.29
N VAL A 28 13.87 -12.40 -6.14
CA VAL A 28 13.11 -13.19 -7.11
C VAL A 28 11.99 -12.36 -7.69
N THR A 29 11.84 -12.36 -9.01
CA THR A 29 10.74 -11.65 -9.68
C THR A 29 9.41 -12.40 -9.52
N GLY A 30 8.30 -11.69 -9.76
CA GLY A 30 6.98 -12.30 -9.76
C GLY A 30 6.86 -13.44 -10.78
N SER A 31 7.44 -13.29 -11.97
CA SER A 31 7.43 -14.32 -13.02
C SER A 31 8.22 -15.59 -12.66
N GLU A 32 9.23 -15.48 -11.80
CA GLU A 32 10.00 -16.63 -11.30
C GLU A 32 9.30 -17.32 -10.12
N ALA A 33 8.51 -16.57 -9.33
CA ALA A 33 7.96 -17.04 -8.06
C ALA A 33 6.50 -17.51 -8.14
N ARG A 34 5.73 -17.05 -9.12
CA ARG A 34 4.27 -17.28 -9.19
C ARG A 34 3.76 -17.43 -10.61
N THR A 35 2.75 -18.26 -10.78
CA THR A 35 2.04 -18.45 -12.06
C THR A 35 0.84 -17.53 -12.21
N THR A 36 0.35 -16.94 -11.11
CA THR A 36 -0.83 -16.08 -11.09
C THR A 36 -0.58 -14.83 -10.24
N THR A 37 -1.20 -13.74 -10.62
CA THR A 37 -1.24 -12.51 -9.82
C THR A 37 -2.25 -12.64 -8.66
N ALA A 38 -2.20 -11.74 -7.69
CA ALA A 38 -3.21 -11.68 -6.63
C ALA A 38 -4.62 -11.43 -7.20
N PHE A 39 -4.72 -10.65 -8.28
CA PHE A 39 -5.99 -10.39 -8.97
C PHE A 39 -6.59 -11.65 -9.61
N GLU A 40 -5.78 -12.49 -10.24
CA GLU A 40 -6.20 -13.76 -10.81
C GLU A 40 -6.49 -14.80 -9.71
N PHE A 41 -5.65 -14.86 -8.68
CA PHE A 41 -5.81 -15.81 -7.59
C PHE A 41 -7.15 -15.65 -6.87
N ILE A 42 -7.59 -14.41 -6.63
CA ILE A 42 -8.85 -14.14 -5.92
C ILE A 42 -10.09 -14.54 -6.72
N GLU A 43 -9.98 -14.77 -8.03
CA GLU A 43 -11.10 -15.16 -8.90
C GLU A 43 -11.80 -16.44 -8.45
N GLY A 44 -11.05 -17.35 -7.83
CA GLY A 44 -11.58 -18.60 -7.27
C GLY A 44 -12.48 -18.40 -6.03
N PHE A 45 -12.48 -17.22 -5.42
CA PHE A 45 -13.23 -16.94 -4.18
C PHE A 45 -14.52 -16.17 -4.50
N LYS A 46 -15.62 -16.90 -4.68
CA LYS A 46 -16.93 -16.29 -4.95
C LYS A 46 -17.34 -15.35 -3.81
N GLY A 47 -17.80 -14.16 -4.18
CA GLY A 47 -18.29 -13.16 -3.20
C GLY A 47 -17.24 -12.11 -2.81
N ILE A 48 -16.03 -12.17 -3.38
CA ILE A 48 -15.03 -11.11 -3.28
C ILE A 48 -14.98 -10.35 -4.60
N GLU A 49 -15.21 -9.06 -4.54
CA GLU A 49 -15.04 -8.17 -5.70
C GLU A 49 -13.54 -7.81 -5.86
N ARG A 50 -13.12 -7.42 -7.06
CA ARG A 50 -11.70 -7.15 -7.32
C ARG A 50 -11.50 -6.04 -8.33
N VAL A 51 -10.38 -5.32 -8.18
CA VAL A 51 -9.94 -4.28 -9.13
C VAL A 51 -8.41 -4.24 -9.16
N THR A 52 -7.86 -3.92 -10.33
CA THR A 52 -6.44 -3.59 -10.48
C THR A 52 -6.31 -2.09 -10.69
N VAL A 53 -5.24 -1.49 -10.14
CA VAL A 53 -4.94 -0.07 -10.23
C VAL A 53 -3.44 0.15 -10.47
N ASP A 54 -3.11 1.19 -11.23
CA ASP A 54 -1.74 1.71 -11.29
C ASP A 54 -1.45 2.48 -9.99
N GLY A 55 -0.78 1.81 -9.03
CA GLY A 55 -0.42 2.40 -7.75
C GLY A 55 0.64 3.51 -7.84
N SER A 56 1.23 3.74 -9.03
CA SER A 56 2.09 4.90 -9.29
C SER A 56 1.33 6.14 -9.76
N ASN A 57 0.02 6.00 -10.04
CA ASN A 57 -0.87 7.10 -10.42
C ASN A 57 -1.75 7.48 -9.23
N PHE A 58 -1.51 8.65 -8.65
CA PHE A 58 -2.24 9.13 -7.48
C PHE A 58 -3.74 9.28 -7.75
N GLU A 59 -4.11 9.93 -8.85
CA GLU A 59 -5.52 10.21 -9.17
C GLU A 59 -6.32 8.91 -9.37
N GLU A 60 -5.77 7.96 -10.13
CA GLU A 60 -6.39 6.66 -10.35
C GLU A 60 -6.54 5.90 -9.02
N SER A 61 -5.47 5.86 -8.21
CA SER A 61 -5.45 5.20 -6.90
C SER A 61 -6.47 5.82 -5.94
N PHE A 62 -6.56 7.14 -5.89
CA PHE A 62 -7.53 7.85 -5.06
C PHE A 62 -8.96 7.52 -5.46
N ASN A 63 -9.27 7.60 -6.76
CA ASN A 63 -10.61 7.35 -7.29
C ASN A 63 -11.03 5.89 -7.07
N VAL A 64 -10.15 4.93 -7.34
CA VAL A 64 -10.40 3.50 -7.11
C VAL A 64 -10.65 3.23 -5.63
N MET A 65 -9.82 3.75 -4.73
CA MET A 65 -10.00 3.57 -3.29
C MET A 65 -11.28 4.20 -2.78
N GLN A 66 -11.63 5.41 -3.24
CA GLN A 66 -12.88 6.09 -2.87
C GLN A 66 -14.11 5.25 -3.27
N GLN A 67 -14.14 4.75 -4.51
CA GLN A 67 -15.23 3.91 -5.03
C GLN A 67 -15.30 2.57 -4.28
N THR A 68 -14.15 1.94 -4.05
CA THR A 68 -14.07 0.66 -3.33
C THR A 68 -14.57 0.80 -1.89
N ILE A 69 -14.13 1.83 -1.17
CA ILE A 69 -14.59 2.10 0.21
C ILE A 69 -16.10 2.33 0.24
N ALA A 70 -16.64 3.13 -0.69
CA ALA A 70 -18.06 3.38 -0.78
C ALA A 70 -18.85 2.08 -1.07
N ALA A 71 -18.36 1.25 -2.00
CA ALA A 71 -18.98 -0.03 -2.36
C ALA A 71 -18.96 -1.03 -1.18
N VAL A 72 -17.83 -1.15 -0.49
CA VAL A 72 -17.67 -2.03 0.69
C VAL A 72 -18.61 -1.62 1.81
N ARG A 73 -18.69 -0.32 2.11
CA ARG A 73 -19.61 0.21 3.15
C ARG A 73 -21.08 -0.02 2.81
N LYS A 74 -21.46 0.18 1.54
CA LYS A 74 -22.85 0.02 1.07
C LYS A 74 -23.27 -1.44 0.97
N ASN A 75 -22.44 -2.27 0.36
CA ASN A 75 -22.82 -3.63 -0.04
C ASN A 75 -22.40 -4.68 0.99
N ARG A 76 -21.56 -4.33 1.97
CA ARG A 76 -21.03 -5.25 2.99
C ARG A 76 -20.34 -6.49 2.39
N LYS A 77 -19.59 -6.28 1.29
CA LYS A 77 -18.83 -7.34 0.61
C LYS A 77 -17.35 -7.06 0.65
N PRO A 78 -16.50 -8.10 0.79
CA PRO A 78 -15.06 -7.94 0.70
C PRO A 78 -14.61 -7.59 -0.71
N TRP A 79 -13.53 -6.82 -0.78
CA TRP A 79 -12.87 -6.42 -2.03
C TRP A 79 -11.37 -6.73 -1.96
N LEU A 80 -10.77 -7.01 -3.12
CA LEU A 80 -9.34 -7.01 -3.32
C LEU A 80 -8.96 -5.88 -4.28
N VAL A 81 -8.08 -4.99 -3.84
CA VAL A 81 -7.43 -3.97 -4.67
C VAL A 81 -6.00 -4.44 -4.94
N HIS A 82 -5.71 -4.75 -6.20
CA HIS A 82 -4.38 -5.14 -6.67
C HIS A 82 -3.69 -3.90 -7.25
N ALA A 83 -2.88 -3.23 -6.44
CA ALA A 83 -2.13 -2.05 -6.84
C ALA A 83 -0.75 -2.46 -7.36
N LYS A 84 -0.47 -2.17 -8.64
CA LYS A 84 0.87 -2.31 -9.21
C LYS A 84 1.71 -1.11 -8.80
N VAL A 85 2.77 -1.33 -8.06
CA VAL A 85 3.62 -0.26 -7.50
C VAL A 85 5.09 -0.46 -7.87
N PRO A 86 5.88 0.61 -7.97
CA PRO A 86 7.33 0.47 -8.11
C PRO A 86 7.98 0.04 -6.79
N LEU A 87 9.05 -0.75 -6.87
CA LEU A 87 9.94 -1.02 -5.74
C LEU A 87 11.12 -0.04 -5.76
N LEU A 88 11.04 1.03 -4.98
CA LEU A 88 12.03 2.10 -4.95
C LEU A 88 13.13 1.86 -3.91
N GLY A 89 12.77 1.27 -2.78
CA GLY A 89 13.69 0.99 -1.67
C GLY A 89 14.40 -0.37 -1.77
N HIS A 90 15.17 -0.69 -0.76
CA HIS A 90 15.70 -2.03 -0.51
C HIS A 90 14.65 -2.88 0.22
N HIS A 91 14.73 -4.20 0.07
CA HIS A 91 13.85 -5.10 0.84
C HIS A 91 14.20 -5.09 2.33
N THR A 92 15.50 -5.10 2.63
CA THR A 92 16.03 -5.06 4.00
C THR A 92 17.23 -4.11 4.07
N SER A 93 17.68 -3.78 5.28
CA SER A 93 18.88 -2.98 5.50
C SER A 93 20.18 -3.67 5.09
N GLY A 94 20.20 -5.00 5.01
CA GLY A 94 21.40 -5.81 4.78
C GLY A 94 21.66 -6.20 3.32
N VAL A 95 20.66 -6.19 2.45
CA VAL A 95 20.80 -6.64 1.06
C VAL A 95 20.43 -5.51 0.12
N ARG A 96 21.43 -5.07 -0.64
CA ARG A 96 21.26 -3.99 -1.62
C ARG A 96 20.64 -4.51 -2.91
N LYS A 97 19.60 -3.82 -3.40
CA LYS A 97 18.88 -4.17 -4.64
C LYS A 97 19.78 -4.18 -5.88
N GLU A 98 20.83 -3.37 -5.90
CA GLU A 98 21.79 -3.27 -6.98
C GLU A 98 22.63 -4.54 -7.19
N THR A 99 22.60 -5.47 -6.24
CA THR A 99 23.32 -6.76 -6.37
C THR A 99 22.57 -7.82 -7.15
N TYR A 100 21.25 -7.67 -7.32
CA TYR A 100 20.41 -8.67 -7.98
C TYR A 100 19.43 -8.11 -9.01
N ARG A 101 19.31 -6.77 -9.12
CA ARG A 101 18.46 -6.12 -10.12
C ARG A 101 19.31 -5.45 -11.19
N SER A 102 18.88 -5.55 -12.45
CA SER A 102 19.56 -4.84 -13.55
C SER A 102 19.36 -3.34 -13.47
N ASN A 103 20.24 -2.57 -14.13
CA ASN A 103 20.09 -1.12 -14.20
C ASN A 103 18.80 -0.70 -14.92
N GLU A 104 18.39 -1.45 -15.95
CA GLU A 104 17.16 -1.20 -16.72
C GLU A 104 15.94 -1.36 -15.82
N ASP A 105 15.92 -2.40 -14.98
CA ASP A 105 14.83 -2.64 -14.03
C ASP A 105 14.78 -1.55 -12.96
N LEU A 106 15.93 -1.16 -12.40
CA LEU A 106 16.01 -0.05 -11.45
C LEU A 106 15.49 1.26 -12.06
N GLN A 107 15.91 1.61 -13.27
CA GLN A 107 15.45 2.82 -13.96
C GLN A 107 13.96 2.78 -14.26
N LYS A 108 13.43 1.64 -14.70
CA LYS A 108 11.99 1.43 -14.92
C LYS A 108 11.18 1.72 -13.65
N HIS A 109 11.65 1.27 -12.50
CA HIS A 109 10.98 1.52 -11.22
C HIS A 109 11.12 2.99 -10.78
N PHE A 110 12.29 3.60 -10.92
CA PHE A 110 12.50 5.01 -10.58
C PHE A 110 11.67 5.95 -11.45
N SER A 111 11.53 5.69 -12.74
CA SER A 111 10.69 6.51 -13.63
C SER A 111 9.20 6.44 -13.28
N ASN A 112 8.81 5.49 -12.45
CA ASN A 112 7.44 5.31 -11.96
C ASN A 112 7.27 5.72 -10.49
N ASP A 113 8.18 6.52 -9.93
CA ASP A 113 8.01 7.07 -8.58
C ASP A 113 6.71 7.88 -8.49
N PRO A 114 5.75 7.47 -7.64
CA PRO A 114 4.45 8.13 -7.56
C PRO A 114 4.54 9.57 -7.04
N VAL A 115 5.52 9.88 -6.20
CA VAL A 115 5.73 11.23 -5.65
C VAL A 115 6.20 12.17 -6.75
N GLU A 116 7.22 11.77 -7.52
CA GLU A 116 7.72 12.56 -8.64
C GLU A 116 6.68 12.73 -9.75
N LYS A 117 5.90 11.68 -10.05
CA LYS A 117 4.80 11.76 -11.03
C LYS A 117 3.74 12.78 -10.58
N LEU A 118 3.29 12.71 -9.34
CA LEU A 118 2.32 13.65 -8.80
C LEU A 118 2.87 15.08 -8.76
N LYS A 119 4.10 15.28 -8.31
CA LYS A 119 4.77 16.59 -8.30
C LYS A 119 4.78 17.21 -9.71
N ASN A 120 5.16 16.44 -10.70
CA ASN A 120 5.17 16.90 -12.09
C ASN A 120 3.75 17.23 -12.61
N GLN A 121 2.74 16.45 -12.29
CA GLN A 121 1.34 16.73 -12.66
C GLN A 121 0.84 18.03 -12.02
N LEU A 122 1.15 18.27 -10.75
CA LEU A 122 0.76 19.48 -10.02
C LEU A 122 1.43 20.72 -10.61
N LEU A 123 2.72 20.67 -10.93
CA LEU A 123 3.44 21.73 -11.60
C LEU A 123 2.84 22.05 -12.99
N GLN A 124 2.52 21.03 -13.78
CA GLN A 124 1.86 21.18 -15.08
C GLN A 124 0.45 21.75 -14.98
N SER A 125 -0.25 21.51 -13.87
CA SER A 125 -1.56 22.10 -13.59
C SER A 125 -1.50 23.55 -13.06
N GLY A 126 -0.30 24.11 -12.89
CA GLY A 126 -0.09 25.49 -12.49
C GLY A 126 0.11 25.70 -10.98
N ILE A 127 0.28 24.63 -10.21
CA ILE A 127 0.65 24.76 -8.79
C ILE A 127 2.10 25.29 -8.70
N ASN A 128 2.34 26.22 -7.78
CA ASN A 128 3.64 26.86 -7.62
C ASN A 128 4.66 25.86 -6.99
N ALA A 129 5.87 25.84 -7.54
CA ALA A 129 6.96 25.01 -7.01
C ALA A 129 7.30 25.34 -5.55
N GLU A 130 7.30 26.62 -5.16
CA GLU A 130 7.54 27.04 -3.78
C GLU A 130 6.49 26.49 -2.79
N GLU A 131 5.24 26.33 -3.25
CA GLU A 131 4.18 25.75 -2.44
C GLU A 131 4.41 24.24 -2.21
N LEU A 132 4.86 23.52 -3.23
CA LEU A 132 5.20 22.11 -3.11
C LEU A 132 6.43 21.91 -2.21
N GLU A 133 7.43 22.76 -2.31
CA GLU A 133 8.60 22.71 -1.42
C GLU A 133 8.22 22.94 0.05
N LYS A 134 7.34 23.91 0.33
CA LYS A 134 6.83 24.13 1.71
C LYS A 134 6.10 22.92 2.26
N ILE A 135 5.27 22.24 1.43
CA ILE A 135 4.57 21.01 1.84
C ILE A 135 5.61 19.91 2.14
N GLU A 136 6.61 19.75 1.29
CA GLU A 136 7.66 18.74 1.47
C GLU A 136 8.47 18.98 2.75
N GLU A 137 8.93 20.22 2.98
CA GLU A 137 9.64 20.60 4.19
C GLU A 137 8.81 20.44 5.45
N GLY A 138 7.55 20.92 5.43
CA GLY A 138 6.63 20.77 6.55
C GLY A 138 6.36 19.30 6.88
N THR A 139 6.26 18.44 5.87
CA THR A 139 6.08 17.00 6.06
C THR A 139 7.33 16.37 6.67
N LYS A 140 8.53 16.72 6.19
CA LYS A 140 9.81 16.24 6.78
C LYS A 140 9.92 16.60 8.25
N LEU A 141 9.60 17.84 8.61
CA LEU A 141 9.60 18.30 10.01
C LEU A 141 8.60 17.49 10.86
N SER A 142 7.38 17.33 10.40
CA SER A 142 6.35 16.57 11.12
C SER A 142 6.75 15.10 11.35
N VAL A 143 7.40 14.47 10.36
CA VAL A 143 7.91 13.10 10.49
C VAL A 143 9.05 13.04 11.50
N GLN A 144 9.96 14.01 11.48
CA GLN A 144 11.07 14.09 12.41
C GLN A 144 10.58 14.26 13.87
N GLU A 145 9.65 15.18 14.09
CA GLU A 145 9.03 15.40 15.40
C GLU A 145 8.32 14.14 15.92
N ALA A 146 7.57 13.45 15.04
CA ALA A 146 6.91 12.20 15.39
C ALA A 146 7.91 11.10 15.77
N PHE A 147 9.02 11.01 15.05
CA PHE A 147 10.12 10.08 15.34
C PHE A 147 10.73 10.37 16.72
N GLU A 148 11.12 11.62 16.97
CA GLU A 148 11.73 12.03 18.24
C GLU A 148 10.78 11.78 19.43
N LYS A 149 9.50 12.11 19.27
CA LYS A 149 8.47 11.83 20.27
C LYS A 149 8.35 10.32 20.55
N THR A 150 8.41 9.50 19.51
CA THR A 150 8.31 8.03 19.63
C THR A 150 9.53 7.48 20.39
N VAL A 151 10.73 7.92 20.01
CA VAL A 151 11.97 7.49 20.69
C VAL A 151 12.00 7.91 22.16
N ALA A 152 11.44 9.08 22.49
CA ALA A 152 11.37 9.58 23.87
C ALA A 152 10.21 8.95 24.68
N SER A 153 9.32 8.17 24.04
CA SER A 153 8.20 7.52 24.75
C SER A 153 8.71 6.43 25.70
N PRO A 154 8.11 6.26 26.88
CA PRO A 154 8.45 5.17 27.78
C PRO A 154 8.13 3.81 27.13
N GLU A 155 8.87 2.78 27.55
CA GLU A 155 8.51 1.40 27.19
C GLU A 155 7.10 1.07 27.64
N PRO A 156 6.32 0.32 26.85
CA PRO A 156 4.98 -0.08 27.22
C PRO A 156 5.00 -1.00 28.46
N ASP A 157 4.01 -0.84 29.33
CA ASP A 157 3.85 -1.74 30.48
C ASP A 157 3.47 -3.15 29.98
N ALA A 158 4.23 -4.15 30.39
CA ALA A 158 3.98 -5.54 30.04
C ALA A 158 2.57 -6.03 30.47
N ALA A 159 1.98 -5.42 31.51
CA ALA A 159 0.62 -5.74 31.94
C ALA A 159 -0.45 -5.39 30.89
N THR A 160 -0.16 -4.46 29.98
CA THR A 160 -1.10 -4.01 28.95
C THR A 160 -1.18 -4.93 27.72
N VAL A 161 -0.40 -6.02 27.69
CA VAL A 161 -0.34 -6.95 26.53
C VAL A 161 -1.69 -7.54 26.13
N SER A 162 -2.62 -7.65 27.06
CA SER A 162 -3.99 -8.16 26.84
C SER A 162 -5.03 -7.08 26.61
N GLU A 163 -4.64 -5.80 26.63
CA GLU A 163 -5.55 -4.67 26.44
C GLU A 163 -5.76 -4.40 24.93
N HIS A 164 -6.93 -3.89 24.60
CA HIS A 164 -7.28 -3.47 23.23
C HIS A 164 -7.21 -4.57 22.15
N ILE A 165 -7.29 -5.85 22.53
CA ILE A 165 -7.30 -6.98 21.57
C ILE A 165 -8.60 -7.02 20.77
N PHE A 166 -9.72 -6.65 21.39
CA PHE A 166 -11.03 -6.57 20.76
C PHE A 166 -11.60 -5.16 20.88
N ALA A 167 -12.42 -4.76 19.90
CA ALA A 167 -13.22 -3.56 20.03
C ALA A 167 -14.21 -3.73 21.20
N GLU A 168 -14.39 -2.67 21.99
CA GLU A 168 -15.46 -2.66 22.99
C GLU A 168 -16.80 -2.82 22.27
N THR A 169 -17.55 -3.84 22.62
CA THR A 169 -18.90 -4.03 22.14
C THR A 169 -19.75 -2.93 22.76
N ALA A 170 -20.22 -1.99 21.96
CA ALA A 170 -21.29 -1.09 22.40
C ALA A 170 -22.51 -1.98 22.73
N ILE A 171 -22.82 -2.12 24.02
CA ILE A 171 -24.02 -2.78 24.54
C ILE A 171 -25.22 -1.85 24.33
#